data_c64f53e17f18b0ca37ccaae7a98f84d1
#
_entry.id   c64f53e17f18b0ca37ccaae7a98f84d1
#
_cell.length_a   1.000
_cell.length_b   1.000
_cell.length_c   1.000
_cell.angle_alpha   90.00
_cell.angle_beta   90.00
_cell.angle_gamma   90.00
#
_symmetry.space_group_name_H-M   'P 1'
#
loop_
_entity.id
_entity.type
_entity.pdbx_description
1 polymer ?
#
loop_
_entity_poly.entity_id
_entity_poly.type
_entity_poly.pdbx_seq_one_letter_code
_entity_poly.pdbx_strand_id
1 'polypeptide(L)'
;MHAANLQLEGLLLALYALLDRLKYKGLLSEHEIEDALASAEANALADPQRVSQLSPASLDGMTFPIRFLRIANTASKVPETFTTIAQLVGETKPDR
;
A
#
# COMPACT_ATOMS: atom_id res chain seq x y z
N MET A 1 13.49 -15.57 -1.82
CA MET A 1 12.18 -14.90 -1.90
C MET A 1 11.25 -15.74 -2.78
N HIS A 2 10.00 -15.89 -2.36
CA HIS A 2 9.02 -16.66 -3.15
C HIS A 2 8.61 -15.89 -4.40
N ALA A 3 8.28 -16.64 -5.47
CA ALA A 3 7.83 -16.04 -6.73
C ALA A 3 6.61 -15.12 -6.52
N ALA A 4 5.68 -15.50 -5.62
CA ALA A 4 4.50 -14.69 -5.32
C ALA A 4 4.90 -13.33 -4.72
N ASN A 5 5.93 -13.28 -3.89
CA ASN A 5 6.42 -12.02 -3.33
C ASN A 5 7.07 -11.14 -4.40
N LEU A 6 7.78 -11.75 -5.34
CA LEU A 6 8.35 -10.99 -6.46
C LEU A 6 7.25 -10.45 -7.38
N GLN A 7 6.19 -11.24 -7.60
CA GLN A 7 5.05 -10.78 -8.38
C GLN A 7 4.35 -9.60 -7.70
N LEU A 8 4.18 -9.69 -6.38
CA LEU A 8 3.59 -8.59 -5.61
C LEU A 8 4.46 -7.33 -5.70
N GLU A 9 5.77 -7.50 -5.57
CA GLU A 9 6.70 -6.38 -5.72
C GLU A 9 6.55 -5.71 -7.08
N GLY A 10 6.52 -6.50 -8.15
CA GLY A 10 6.35 -5.96 -9.50
C GLY A 10 5.02 -5.24 -9.67
N LEU A 11 3.94 -5.81 -9.14
CA LEU A 11 2.62 -5.20 -9.20
C LEU A 11 2.59 -3.86 -8.46
N LEU A 12 3.17 -3.81 -7.26
CA LEU A 12 3.21 -2.57 -6.48
C LEU A 12 4.02 -1.49 -7.16
N LEU A 13 5.14 -1.86 -7.78
CA LEU A 13 5.94 -0.90 -8.53
C LEU A 13 5.17 -0.36 -9.75
N ALA A 14 4.43 -1.23 -10.44
CA ALA A 14 3.61 -0.80 -11.57
C ALA A 14 2.48 0.14 -11.14
N LEU A 15 1.79 -0.18 -10.05
CA LEU A 15 0.74 0.68 -9.51
C LEU A 15 1.28 2.01 -9.04
N TYR A 16 2.43 2.01 -8.36
CA TYR A 16 3.08 3.23 -7.94
C TYR A 16 3.38 4.13 -9.14
N ALA A 17 3.95 3.56 -10.21
CA ALA A 17 4.27 4.31 -11.41
C ALA A 17 3.02 4.92 -12.05
N LEU A 18 1.92 4.16 -12.11
CA LEU A 18 0.65 4.65 -12.65
C LEU A 18 0.07 5.79 -11.81
N LEU A 19 0.07 5.64 -10.49
CA LEU A 19 -0.43 6.67 -9.59
C LEU A 19 0.40 7.94 -9.69
N ASP A 20 1.73 7.80 -9.78
CA ASP A 20 2.62 8.93 -9.93
C ASP A 20 2.36 9.67 -11.25
N ARG A 21 2.12 8.92 -12.33
CA ARG A 21 1.79 9.51 -13.62
C ARG A 21 0.46 10.27 -13.58
N LEU A 22 -0.54 9.74 -12.87
CA LEU A 22 -1.83 10.42 -12.70
C LEU A 22 -1.67 11.74 -11.95
N LYS A 23 -0.82 11.76 -10.93
CA LYS A 23 -0.50 13.00 -10.21
C LYS A 23 0.22 14.00 -11.12
N TYR A 24 1.19 13.54 -11.85
CA TYR A 24 1.96 14.38 -12.77
C TYR A 24 1.06 15.06 -13.80
N LYS A 25 0.08 14.30 -14.33
CA LYS A 25 -0.87 14.83 -15.31
C LYS A 25 -1.95 15.70 -14.69
N GLY A 26 -2.01 15.79 -13.38
CA GLY A 26 -3.04 16.57 -12.68
C GLY A 26 -4.42 15.94 -12.69
N LEU A 27 -4.54 14.65 -13.01
CA LEU A 27 -5.83 13.95 -13.05
C LEU A 27 -6.29 13.55 -11.66
N LEU A 28 -5.36 13.23 -10.76
CA LEU A 28 -5.64 12.94 -9.37
C LEU A 28 -4.60 13.66 -8.51
N SER A 29 -5.05 14.27 -7.42
CA SER A 29 -4.13 14.87 -6.45
C SER A 29 -3.59 13.79 -5.51
N GLU A 30 -2.49 14.12 -4.82
CA GLU A 30 -1.97 13.26 -3.75
C GLU A 30 -3.05 12.96 -2.72
N HIS A 31 -3.84 13.97 -2.35
CA HIS A 31 -4.91 13.81 -1.36
C HIS A 31 -6.02 12.89 -1.86
N GLU A 32 -6.41 13.00 -3.14
CA GLU A 32 -7.42 12.12 -3.72
C GLU A 32 -6.96 10.67 -3.74
N ILE A 33 -5.69 10.43 -4.07
CA ILE A 33 -5.11 9.10 -4.05
C ILE A 33 -5.07 8.55 -2.62
N GLU A 34 -4.65 9.38 -1.66
CA GLU A 34 -4.61 8.98 -0.25
C GLU A 34 -6.02 8.61 0.24
N ASP A 35 -7.03 9.39 -0.11
CA ASP A 35 -8.41 9.10 0.28
C ASP A 35 -8.87 7.76 -0.29
N ALA A 36 -8.57 7.49 -1.56
CA ALA A 36 -8.94 6.24 -2.21
C ALA A 36 -8.26 5.04 -1.53
N LEU A 37 -6.97 5.16 -1.23
CA LEU A 37 -6.21 4.08 -0.60
C LEU A 37 -6.65 3.87 0.85
N ALA A 38 -6.92 4.95 1.58
CA ALA A 38 -7.45 4.85 2.94
C ALA A 38 -8.81 4.16 2.95
N SER A 39 -9.67 4.45 1.98
CA SER A 39 -10.96 3.76 1.83
C SER A 39 -10.77 2.28 1.53
N ALA A 40 -9.81 1.93 0.69
CA ALA A 40 -9.51 0.53 0.38
C ALA A 40 -9.05 -0.22 1.63
N GLU A 41 -8.20 0.39 2.43
CA GLU A 41 -7.73 -0.23 3.68
C GLU A 41 -8.89 -0.41 4.65
N ALA A 42 -9.73 0.61 4.82
CA ALA A 42 -10.91 0.53 5.68
C ALA A 42 -11.85 -0.58 5.22
N ASN A 43 -12.07 -0.70 3.90
CA ASN A 43 -12.94 -1.75 3.35
C ASN A 43 -12.36 -3.14 3.61
N ALA A 44 -11.05 -3.30 3.49
CA ALA A 44 -10.40 -4.58 3.75
C ALA A 44 -10.59 -5.02 5.20
N LEU A 45 -10.67 -4.08 6.14
CA LEU A 45 -10.81 -4.36 7.56
C LEU A 45 -12.25 -4.32 8.05
N ALA A 46 -13.21 -3.97 7.18
CA ALA A 46 -14.61 -3.77 7.58
C ALA A 46 -15.43 -5.06 7.58
N ASP A 47 -14.96 -6.13 6.94
CA ASP A 47 -15.69 -7.40 6.88
C ASP A 47 -15.45 -8.18 8.18
N PRO A 48 -16.46 -8.28 9.09
CA PRO A 48 -16.26 -8.96 10.37
C PRO A 48 -15.92 -10.44 10.21
N GLN A 49 -16.49 -11.12 9.22
CA GLN A 49 -16.18 -12.52 8.97
C GLN A 49 -14.73 -12.68 8.56
N ARG A 50 -14.25 -11.81 7.66
CA ARG A 50 -12.88 -11.88 7.18
C ARG A 50 -11.89 -11.57 8.30
N VAL A 51 -12.14 -10.51 9.06
CA VAL A 51 -11.27 -10.09 10.16
C VAL A 51 -11.20 -11.17 11.24
N SER A 52 -12.34 -11.79 11.60
CA SER A 52 -12.35 -12.83 12.62
C SER A 52 -11.67 -14.12 12.21
N GLN A 53 -11.55 -14.38 10.90
CA GLN A 53 -10.91 -15.58 10.36
C GLN A 53 -9.39 -15.45 10.20
N LEU A 54 -8.88 -14.23 10.24
CA LEU A 54 -7.47 -13.97 9.97
C LEU A 54 -6.72 -13.62 11.25
N SER A 55 -5.49 -14.14 11.36
CA SER A 55 -4.59 -13.72 12.42
C SER A 55 -4.17 -12.26 12.22
N PRO A 56 -3.65 -11.59 13.27
CA PRO A 56 -3.09 -10.25 13.09
C PRO A 56 -2.00 -10.19 11.99
N ALA A 57 -1.16 -11.21 11.90
CA ALA A 57 -0.13 -11.25 10.85
C ALA A 57 -0.75 -11.35 9.46
N SER A 58 -1.83 -12.13 9.30
CA SER A 58 -2.53 -12.24 8.02
C SER A 58 -3.24 -10.95 7.65
N LEU A 59 -3.81 -10.24 8.64
CA LEU A 59 -4.41 -8.92 8.41
C LEU A 59 -3.35 -7.91 7.96
N ASP A 60 -2.19 -7.92 8.59
CA ASP A 60 -1.07 -7.07 8.20
C ASP A 60 -0.61 -7.40 6.77
N GLY A 61 -0.57 -8.69 6.42
CA GLY A 61 -0.24 -9.12 5.06
C GLY A 61 -1.26 -8.65 4.03
N MET A 62 -2.55 -8.71 4.37
CA MET A 62 -3.61 -8.26 3.47
C MET A 62 -3.56 -6.75 3.25
N THR A 63 -3.24 -5.97 4.27
CA THR A 63 -3.19 -4.51 4.16
C THR A 63 -1.84 -3.99 3.70
N PHE A 64 -0.79 -4.82 3.67
CA PHE A 64 0.55 -4.41 3.27
C PHE A 64 0.57 -3.69 1.91
N PRO A 65 -0.04 -4.23 0.84
CA PRO A 65 0.01 -3.56 -0.46
C PRO A 65 -0.60 -2.16 -0.43
N ILE A 66 -1.70 -2.02 0.31
CA ILE A 66 -2.40 -0.73 0.42
C ILE A 66 -1.53 0.26 1.19
N ARG A 67 -0.97 -0.16 2.33
CA ARG A 67 -0.10 0.68 3.15
C ARG A 67 1.18 1.06 2.40
N PHE A 68 1.72 0.12 1.61
CA PHE A 68 2.86 0.39 0.74
C PHE A 68 2.55 1.56 -0.20
N LEU A 69 1.40 1.50 -0.90
CA LEU A 69 1.02 2.54 -1.85
C LEU A 69 0.74 3.87 -1.16
N ARG A 70 0.15 3.86 0.05
CA ARG A 70 -0.09 5.07 0.80
C ARG A 70 1.22 5.78 1.15
N ILE A 71 2.22 5.02 1.62
CA ILE A 71 3.53 5.57 1.95
C ILE A 71 4.23 6.07 0.68
N ALA A 72 4.20 5.28 -0.40
CA ALA A 72 4.79 5.66 -1.67
C ALA A 72 4.17 6.95 -2.21
N ASN A 73 2.85 7.11 -2.04
CA ASN A 73 2.14 8.29 -2.51
C ASN A 73 2.59 9.57 -1.79
N THR A 74 2.95 9.47 -0.51
CA THR A 74 3.40 10.62 0.28
C THR A 74 4.91 10.79 0.31
N ALA A 75 5.66 9.85 -0.28
CA ALA A 75 7.11 9.94 -0.35
C ALA A 75 7.52 11.20 -1.12
N SER A 76 8.69 11.73 -0.77
CA SER A 76 9.20 12.92 -1.45
C SER A 76 9.39 12.63 -2.95
N LYS A 77 9.60 13.70 -3.71
CA LYS A 77 9.79 13.60 -5.16
C LYS A 77 11.06 12.84 -5.57
N VAL A 78 11.91 12.50 -4.61
CA VAL A 78 13.07 11.64 -4.86
C VAL A 78 12.56 10.21 -5.00
N PRO A 79 12.94 9.50 -6.08
CA PRO A 79 12.50 8.12 -6.26
C PRO A 79 12.92 7.24 -5.08
N GLU A 80 11.96 6.51 -4.54
CA GLU A 80 12.19 5.59 -3.44
C GLU A 80 12.25 4.16 -3.98
N THR A 81 13.11 3.34 -3.39
CA THR A 81 13.17 1.93 -3.74
C THR A 81 12.04 1.17 -3.07
N PHE A 82 11.68 0.03 -3.65
CA PHE A 82 10.72 -0.88 -3.01
C PHE A 82 11.16 -1.22 -1.59
N THR A 83 12.45 -1.52 -1.41
CA THR A 83 12.98 -1.92 -0.09
C THR A 83 12.77 -0.82 0.94
N THR A 84 13.05 0.42 0.58
CA THR A 84 12.88 1.56 1.49
C THR A 84 11.42 1.73 1.88
N ILE A 85 10.50 1.67 0.93
CA ILE A 85 9.08 1.83 1.20
C ILE A 85 8.55 0.67 2.04
N ALA A 86 8.95 -0.55 1.71
CA ALA A 86 8.56 -1.75 2.46
C ALA A 86 9.04 -1.67 3.92
N GLN A 87 10.24 -1.14 4.14
CA GLN A 87 10.77 -0.93 5.49
C GLN A 87 9.90 0.05 6.27
N LEU A 88 9.49 1.15 5.64
CA LEU A 88 8.60 2.12 6.27
C LEU A 88 7.24 1.53 6.61
N VAL A 89 6.71 0.66 5.76
CA VAL A 89 5.46 -0.06 6.06
C VAL A 89 5.62 -0.88 7.34
N GLY A 90 6.74 -1.60 7.49
CA GLY A 90 7.01 -2.40 8.67
C GLY A 90 7.14 -1.54 9.93
N GLU A 91 7.82 -0.39 9.83
CA GLU A 91 8.04 0.52 10.95
C GLU A 91 6.75 1.20 11.42
N THR A 92 5.81 1.42 10.51
CA THR A 92 4.55 2.12 10.81
C THR A 92 3.38 1.16 10.99
N LYS A 93 3.65 -0.14 11.08
CA LYS A 93 2.62 -1.16 11.25
C LYS A 93 1.81 -0.90 12.52
N PRO A 94 0.47 -0.91 12.43
CA PRO A 94 -0.35 -0.70 13.62
C PRO A 94 -0.15 -1.83 14.63
N ASP A 95 -0.28 -1.48 15.90
CA ASP A 95 -0.27 -2.45 16.98
C ASP A 95 -1.64 -3.16 17.01
N ARG A 96 -1.62 -4.48 16.79
CA ARG A 96 -2.84 -5.30 16.77
C ARG A 96 -2.75 -6.43 17.77
#